data_4bbd777a26ce1ad9f11825f2bd404352
#
_entry.id   4bbd777a26ce1ad9f11825f2bd404352
#
_cell.length_a   1.000
_cell.length_b   1.000
_cell.length_c   1.000
_cell.angle_alpha   90.00
_cell.angle_beta   90.00
_cell.angle_gamma   90.00
#
_symmetry.space_group_name_H-M   'P 1'
#
loop_
_entity.id
_entity.type
_entity.pdbx_description
1 polymer ?
#
loop_
_entity_poly.entity_id
_entity_poly.type
_entity_poly.pdbx_seq_one_letter_code
_entity_poly.pdbx_strand_id
1 'polypeptide(L)'
;GELQHYQDYESSVGAKIMNYLKYKSFINVNYKMVPQTGAFHYYINEHIYFLRVSYLPGMDFESIVIRILNNHENITINEISEIDDFTFFLNEICYQKAGLFLVAGATGSGKSTTLYAILDKIIEMGGRNVVTLEDPIEIVKEHCLQIEMNESLGIDYYNSLKQILRHDPDVIMIGEIRDEKTAKLAITCALTGHLV
;
A
#
# COMPACT_ATOMS: atom_id res chain seq x y z
N GLY A 1 15.21 4.78 17.10
CA GLY A 1 14.54 4.42 18.36
C GLY A 1 15.32 3.32 19.06
N GLU A 2 15.31 3.32 20.37
CA GLU A 2 15.92 2.27 21.17
C GLU A 2 14.92 1.12 21.35
N LEU A 3 15.42 -0.12 21.35
CA LEU A 3 14.63 -1.29 21.70
C LEU A 3 14.33 -1.25 23.20
N GLN A 4 13.04 -1.37 23.54
CA GLN A 4 12.59 -1.45 24.94
C GLN A 4 11.96 -2.82 25.20
N HIS A 5 12.35 -3.44 26.32
CA HIS A 5 11.68 -4.64 26.79
C HIS A 5 10.27 -4.28 27.25
N TYR A 6 9.27 -5.04 26.78
CA TYR A 6 7.87 -4.81 27.13
C TYR A 6 7.37 -5.85 28.12
N GLN A 7 7.41 -7.13 27.77
CA GLN A 7 6.85 -8.21 28.62
C GLN A 7 7.41 -9.58 28.23
N ASP A 8 7.59 -10.44 29.22
CA ASP A 8 7.90 -11.86 29.04
C ASP A 8 6.63 -12.70 29.15
N TYR A 9 6.55 -13.74 28.34
CA TYR A 9 5.47 -14.71 28.34
C TYR A 9 6.02 -16.11 28.49
N GLU A 10 5.23 -16.99 29.11
CA GLU A 10 5.54 -18.42 29.11
C GLU A 10 5.59 -18.95 27.66
N SER A 11 6.46 -19.94 27.40
CA SER A 11 6.66 -20.49 26.05
C SER A 11 5.36 -20.97 25.38
N SER A 12 4.44 -21.53 26.18
CA SER A 12 3.12 -21.97 25.70
C SER A 12 2.23 -20.82 25.21
N VAL A 13 2.30 -19.67 25.89
CA VAL A 13 1.56 -18.45 25.53
C VAL A 13 2.23 -17.80 24.34
N GLY A 14 3.56 -17.69 24.36
CA GLY A 14 4.34 -17.17 23.24
C GLY A 14 4.05 -17.91 21.93
N ALA A 15 4.03 -19.25 21.97
CA ALA A 15 3.70 -20.06 20.78
C ALA A 15 2.27 -19.80 20.26
N LYS A 16 1.30 -19.60 21.15
CA LYS A 16 -0.08 -19.25 20.74
C LYS A 16 -0.15 -17.88 20.08
N ILE A 17 0.55 -16.88 20.63
CA ILE A 17 0.63 -15.54 20.05
C ILE A 17 1.26 -15.61 18.65
N MET A 18 2.38 -16.32 18.49
CA MET A 18 3.08 -16.51 17.22
C MET A 18 2.16 -17.15 16.16
N ASN A 19 1.47 -18.23 16.52
CA ASN A 19 0.54 -18.91 15.62
C ASN A 19 -0.66 -18.03 15.25
N TYR A 20 -1.19 -17.27 16.19
CA TYR A 20 -2.27 -16.32 15.93
C TYR A 20 -1.84 -15.24 14.94
N LEU A 21 -0.66 -14.64 15.12
CA LEU A 21 -0.12 -13.62 14.22
C LEU A 21 0.12 -14.19 12.82
N LYS A 22 0.72 -15.39 12.72
CA LYS A 22 0.91 -16.08 11.44
C LYS A 22 -0.43 -16.31 10.73
N TYR A 23 -1.42 -16.83 11.45
CA TYR A 23 -2.75 -17.08 10.89
C TYR A 23 -3.43 -15.81 10.40
N LYS A 24 -3.43 -14.75 11.23
CA LYS A 24 -4.05 -13.46 10.88
C LYS A 24 -3.41 -12.78 9.69
N SER A 25 -2.09 -12.92 9.54
CA SER A 25 -1.33 -12.31 8.45
C SER A 25 -1.20 -13.22 7.21
N PHE A 26 -1.96 -14.31 7.14
CA PHE A 26 -1.93 -15.27 6.04
C PHE A 26 -0.56 -15.93 5.81
N ILE A 27 0.30 -15.93 6.83
CA ILE A 27 1.57 -16.65 6.84
C ILE A 27 1.29 -18.14 6.99
N ASN A 28 1.94 -18.97 6.17
CA ASN A 28 1.76 -20.42 6.23
C ASN A 28 2.46 -21.01 7.46
N VAL A 29 1.66 -21.44 8.43
CA VAL A 29 2.14 -21.98 9.72
C VAL A 29 2.94 -23.29 9.57
N ASN A 30 2.80 -24.01 8.46
CA ASN A 30 3.52 -25.25 8.20
C ASN A 30 4.95 -25.02 7.70
N TYR A 31 5.26 -23.86 7.11
CA TYR A 31 6.59 -23.50 6.63
C TYR A 31 7.41 -22.81 7.72
N LYS A 32 7.89 -23.63 8.68
CA LYS A 32 8.61 -23.11 9.86
C LYS A 32 10.03 -22.61 9.56
N MET A 33 10.66 -23.05 8.48
CA MET A 33 12.07 -22.74 8.17
C MET A 33 12.24 -21.76 7.01
N VAL A 34 11.17 -21.05 6.63
CA VAL A 34 11.19 -20.11 5.51
C VAL A 34 10.78 -18.72 6.02
N PRO A 35 11.55 -17.66 5.73
CA PRO A 35 11.12 -16.29 5.95
C PRO A 35 9.81 -16.00 5.23
N GLN A 36 8.87 -15.36 5.90
CA GLN A 36 7.57 -15.04 5.33
C GLN A 36 7.13 -13.64 5.76
N THR A 37 6.35 -13.00 4.93
CA THR A 37 5.74 -11.70 5.23
C THR A 37 4.26 -11.79 4.96
N GLY A 38 3.48 -11.08 5.77
CA GLY A 38 2.05 -10.98 5.58
C GLY A 38 1.53 -9.71 6.25
N ALA A 39 0.23 -9.47 6.12
CA ALA A 39 -0.39 -8.27 6.66
C ALA A 39 -1.82 -8.56 7.11
N PHE A 40 -2.34 -7.76 8.02
CA PHE A 40 -3.75 -7.83 8.40
C PHE A 40 -4.22 -6.52 9.03
N HIS A 41 -5.54 -6.30 9.00
CA HIS A 41 -6.18 -5.19 9.69
C HIS A 41 -6.54 -5.59 11.12
N TYR A 42 -6.30 -4.68 12.05
CA TYR A 42 -6.68 -4.83 13.45
C TYR A 42 -7.53 -3.64 13.89
N TYR A 43 -8.68 -3.91 14.50
CA TYR A 43 -9.65 -2.90 14.90
C TYR A 43 -9.52 -2.63 16.39
N ILE A 44 -9.30 -1.38 16.78
CA ILE A 44 -9.29 -0.91 18.17
C ILE A 44 -10.13 0.35 18.27
N ASN A 45 -11.19 0.35 19.08
CA ASN A 45 -12.01 1.54 19.35
C ASN A 45 -12.40 2.33 18.09
N GLU A 46 -12.97 1.66 17.10
CA GLU A 46 -13.38 2.25 15.80
C GLU A 46 -12.22 2.67 14.88
N HIS A 47 -10.98 2.55 15.32
CA HIS A 47 -9.81 2.78 14.48
C HIS A 47 -9.30 1.49 13.86
N ILE A 48 -8.97 1.56 12.58
CA ILE A 48 -8.38 0.45 11.82
C ILE A 48 -6.87 0.67 11.79
N TYR A 49 -6.12 -0.31 12.28
CA TYR A 49 -4.67 -0.34 12.19
C TYR A 49 -4.26 -1.36 11.14
N PHE A 50 -3.42 -0.96 10.20
CA PHE A 50 -2.80 -1.88 9.27
C PHE A 50 -1.49 -2.38 9.86
N LEU A 51 -1.36 -3.71 9.99
CA LEU A 51 -0.21 -4.36 10.61
C LEU A 51 0.52 -5.21 9.56
N ARG A 52 1.77 -4.86 9.28
CA ARG A 52 2.67 -5.69 8.47
C ARG A 52 3.47 -6.60 9.40
N VAL A 53 3.45 -7.89 9.11
CA VAL A 53 4.10 -8.93 9.91
C VAL A 53 5.23 -9.54 9.10
N SER A 54 6.43 -9.55 9.65
CA SER A 54 7.59 -10.24 9.10
C SER A 54 8.01 -11.36 10.04
N TYR A 55 8.04 -12.57 9.53
CA TYR A 55 8.47 -13.78 10.24
C TYR A 55 9.84 -14.22 9.76
N LEU A 56 10.73 -14.48 10.68
CA LEU A 56 12.06 -15.05 10.43
C LEU A 56 12.28 -16.26 11.33
N PRO A 57 12.59 -17.43 10.76
CA PRO A 57 13.03 -18.58 11.54
C PRO A 57 14.48 -18.39 11.99
N GLY A 58 14.75 -18.61 13.26
CA GLY A 58 16.11 -18.79 13.82
C GLY A 58 16.43 -20.26 14.02
N MET A 59 17.63 -20.56 14.51
CA MET A 59 18.03 -21.95 14.79
C MET A 59 17.23 -22.54 15.97
N ASP A 60 17.11 -21.78 17.05
CA ASP A 60 16.46 -22.23 18.29
C ASP A 60 15.25 -21.38 18.68
N PHE A 61 14.92 -20.36 17.89
CA PHE A 61 13.81 -19.45 18.16
C PHE A 61 13.17 -18.95 16.88
N GLU A 62 11.93 -18.52 16.99
CA GLU A 62 11.20 -17.84 15.93
C GLU A 62 11.13 -16.34 16.26
N SER A 63 11.26 -15.49 15.25
CA SER A 63 11.13 -14.04 15.40
C SER A 63 9.98 -13.51 14.55
N ILE A 64 9.15 -12.65 15.15
CA ILE A 64 8.15 -11.87 14.42
C ILE A 64 8.36 -10.39 14.71
N VAL A 65 8.38 -9.61 13.64
CA VAL A 65 8.35 -8.14 13.73
C VAL A 65 7.01 -7.68 13.19
N ILE A 66 6.33 -6.85 13.97
CA ILE A 66 5.08 -6.21 13.57
C ILE A 66 5.36 -4.72 13.38
N ARG A 67 5.13 -4.23 12.17
CA ARG A 67 5.13 -2.80 11.89
C ARG A 67 3.69 -2.32 11.86
N ILE A 68 3.38 -1.37 12.72
CA ILE A 68 2.10 -0.66 12.69
C ILE A 68 2.26 0.46 11.66
N LEU A 69 1.49 0.38 10.58
CA LEU A 69 1.38 1.46 9.62
C LEU A 69 0.27 2.37 10.14
N ASN A 70 0.63 3.59 10.52
CA ASN A 70 -0.35 4.56 10.98
C ASN A 70 -1.28 4.90 9.82
N ASN A 71 -2.58 4.94 10.08
CA ASN A 71 -3.48 5.71 9.24
C ASN A 71 -2.97 7.15 9.29
N HIS A 72 -2.30 7.57 8.22
CA HIS A 72 -2.01 8.98 8.06
C HIS A 72 -3.34 9.72 8.12
N GLU A 73 -3.43 10.75 8.95
CA GLU A 73 -4.51 11.73 8.87
C GLU A 73 -4.68 12.07 7.39
N ASN A 74 -5.92 12.16 6.92
CA ASN A 74 -6.22 12.48 5.53
C ASN A 74 -5.64 13.88 5.25
N ILE A 75 -4.40 13.92 4.77
CA ILE A 75 -3.73 15.17 4.39
C ILE A 75 -4.34 15.59 3.06
N THR A 76 -4.94 16.75 3.04
CA THR A 76 -5.53 17.33 1.83
C THR A 76 -4.46 17.91 0.92
N ILE A 77 -4.77 18.10 -0.38
CA ILE A 77 -3.85 18.73 -1.32
C ILE A 77 -3.36 20.10 -0.82
N ASN A 78 -4.22 20.84 -0.14
CA ASN A 78 -3.87 22.18 0.37
C ASN A 78 -2.87 22.14 1.54
N GLU A 79 -2.75 21.01 2.22
CA GLU A 79 -1.79 20.80 3.31
C GLU A 79 -0.47 20.22 2.85
N ILE A 80 -0.37 19.75 1.58
CA ILE A 80 0.86 19.19 1.00
C ILE A 80 1.95 20.24 0.86
N SER A 81 1.58 21.49 0.56
CA SER A 81 2.54 22.56 0.31
C SER A 81 1.94 23.92 0.63
N GLU A 82 2.80 24.82 1.12
CA GLU A 82 2.47 26.25 1.28
C GLU A 82 2.61 27.04 -0.03
N ILE A 83 3.03 26.39 -1.13
CA ILE A 83 3.21 27.04 -2.43
C ILE A 83 1.92 26.93 -3.21
N ASP A 84 1.22 28.05 -3.39
CA ASP A 84 -0.08 28.12 -4.08
C ASP A 84 -0.06 27.54 -5.49
N ASP A 85 0.95 27.86 -6.28
CA ASP A 85 1.09 27.33 -7.66
C ASP A 85 1.22 25.83 -7.71
N PHE A 86 1.87 25.21 -6.70
CA PHE A 86 2.01 23.77 -6.62
C PHE A 86 0.71 23.09 -6.18
N THR A 87 0.02 23.65 -5.19
CA THR A 87 -1.31 23.13 -4.78
C THR A 87 -2.33 23.28 -5.90
N PHE A 88 -2.30 24.39 -6.65
CA PHE A 88 -3.12 24.57 -7.83
C PHE A 88 -2.82 23.51 -8.89
N PHE A 89 -1.55 23.25 -9.19
CA PHE A 89 -1.14 22.21 -10.14
C PHE A 89 -1.62 20.81 -9.70
N LEU A 90 -1.50 20.43 -8.43
CA LEU A 90 -2.00 19.16 -7.92
C LEU A 90 -3.53 19.04 -8.06
N ASN A 91 -4.26 20.13 -7.82
CA ASN A 91 -5.70 20.15 -8.02
C ASN A 91 -6.06 19.97 -9.50
N GLU A 92 -5.34 20.62 -10.43
CA GLU A 92 -5.57 20.48 -11.88
C GLU A 92 -5.39 19.02 -12.36
N ILE A 93 -4.43 18.27 -11.76
CA ILE A 93 -4.25 16.85 -12.07
C ILE A 93 -5.53 16.07 -11.78
N CYS A 94 -6.23 16.39 -10.70
CA CYS A 94 -7.46 15.68 -10.31
C CYS A 94 -8.57 15.78 -11.36
N TYR A 95 -8.58 16.81 -12.21
CA TYR A 95 -9.56 16.99 -13.28
C TYR A 95 -9.15 16.36 -14.61
N GLN A 96 -7.89 15.92 -14.76
CA GLN A 96 -7.44 15.30 -15.99
C GLN A 96 -8.16 13.97 -16.22
N LYS A 97 -8.51 13.71 -17.48
CA LYS A 97 -9.14 12.44 -17.88
C LYS A 97 -8.10 11.37 -18.21
N ALA A 98 -6.95 11.80 -18.70
CA ALA A 98 -5.87 10.92 -19.11
C ALA A 98 -4.53 11.65 -18.95
N GLY A 99 -3.47 10.87 -18.76
CA GLY A 99 -2.11 11.37 -18.65
C GLY A 99 -1.27 10.58 -17.68
N LEU A 100 0.01 10.87 -17.63
CA LEU A 100 0.95 10.25 -16.69
C LEU A 100 1.48 11.32 -15.74
N PHE A 101 1.26 11.11 -14.44
CA PHE A 101 1.82 11.91 -13.38
C PHE A 101 2.82 11.07 -12.58
N LEU A 102 4.07 11.55 -12.52
CA LEU A 102 5.14 10.84 -11.81
C LEU A 102 5.58 11.60 -10.57
N VAL A 103 5.60 10.91 -9.44
CA VAL A 103 6.12 11.41 -8.17
C VAL A 103 7.43 10.69 -7.87
N ALA A 104 8.54 11.42 -7.87
CA ALA A 104 9.87 10.89 -7.61
C ALA A 104 10.54 11.58 -6.42
N GLY A 105 11.32 10.82 -5.68
CA GLY A 105 12.04 11.34 -4.50
C GLY A 105 12.56 10.22 -3.60
N ALA A 106 13.37 10.58 -2.61
CA ALA A 106 13.89 9.64 -1.61
C ALA A 106 12.77 9.03 -0.76
N THR A 107 13.07 7.94 -0.06
CA THR A 107 12.16 7.37 0.96
C THR A 107 11.89 8.43 2.05
N GLY A 108 10.62 8.57 2.45
CA GLY A 108 10.20 9.56 3.45
C GLY A 108 10.07 11.00 2.92
N SER A 109 10.18 11.24 1.61
CA SER A 109 10.01 12.59 1.02
C SER A 109 8.56 13.03 0.80
N GLY A 110 7.57 12.20 1.22
CA GLY A 110 6.16 12.52 1.07
C GLY A 110 5.51 12.05 -0.24
N LYS A 111 6.15 11.16 -1.03
CA LYS A 111 5.60 10.64 -2.29
C LYS A 111 4.22 10.01 -2.12
N SER A 112 4.12 9.02 -1.22
CA SER A 112 2.84 8.34 -0.94
C SER A 112 1.81 9.32 -0.41
N THR A 113 2.20 10.23 0.48
CA THR A 113 1.31 11.27 1.03
C THR A 113 0.71 12.13 -0.08
N THR A 114 1.54 12.57 -1.04
CA THR A 114 1.08 13.37 -2.19
C THR A 114 0.14 12.58 -3.08
N LEU A 115 0.48 11.32 -3.40
CA LEU A 115 -0.37 10.45 -4.21
C LEU A 115 -1.72 10.19 -3.55
N TYR A 116 -1.73 9.89 -2.25
CA TYR A 116 -2.99 9.68 -1.52
C TYR A 116 -3.84 10.95 -1.41
N ALA A 117 -3.24 12.12 -1.26
CA ALA A 117 -4.01 13.38 -1.25
C ALA A 117 -4.71 13.65 -2.60
N ILE A 118 -4.01 13.35 -3.74
CA ILE A 118 -4.61 13.43 -5.07
C ILE A 118 -5.73 12.39 -5.22
N LEU A 119 -5.47 11.15 -4.78
CA LEU A 119 -6.41 10.04 -4.87
C LEU A 119 -7.69 10.35 -4.08
N ASP A 120 -7.56 10.83 -2.84
CA ASP A 120 -8.68 11.22 -1.99
C ASP A 120 -9.54 12.29 -2.66
N LYS A 121 -8.89 13.29 -3.24
CA LYS A 121 -9.60 14.35 -3.97
C LYS A 121 -10.38 13.81 -5.17
N ILE A 122 -9.78 12.88 -5.94
CA ILE A 122 -10.46 12.25 -7.07
C ILE A 122 -11.64 11.39 -6.62
N ILE A 123 -11.48 10.63 -5.53
CA ILE A 123 -12.55 9.80 -4.94
C ILE A 123 -13.70 10.69 -4.45
N GLU A 124 -13.39 11.79 -3.74
CA GLU A 124 -14.39 12.76 -3.26
C GLU A 124 -15.19 13.40 -4.40
N MET A 125 -14.55 13.68 -5.53
CA MET A 125 -15.24 14.22 -6.71
C MET A 125 -16.26 13.23 -7.29
N GLY A 126 -16.04 11.93 -7.09
CA GLY A 126 -16.89 10.85 -7.56
C GLY A 126 -16.91 10.65 -9.08
N GLY A 127 -17.65 9.64 -9.52
CA GLY A 127 -17.90 9.38 -10.94
C GLY A 127 -16.73 8.77 -11.71
N ARG A 128 -15.65 8.35 -11.04
CA ARG A 128 -14.50 7.69 -11.65
C ARG A 128 -14.24 6.34 -11.01
N ASN A 129 -13.88 5.35 -11.82
CA ASN A 129 -13.40 4.07 -11.35
C ASN A 129 -11.91 4.16 -11.01
N VAL A 130 -11.59 4.13 -9.72
CA VAL A 130 -10.23 4.30 -9.19
C VAL A 130 -9.66 2.95 -8.78
N VAL A 131 -8.50 2.60 -9.30
CA VAL A 131 -7.78 1.36 -8.97
C VAL A 131 -6.36 1.67 -8.56
N THR A 132 -5.89 1.01 -7.50
CA THR A 132 -4.49 1.12 -7.07
C THR A 132 -3.78 -0.22 -7.08
N LEU A 133 -2.48 -0.17 -7.32
CA LEU A 133 -1.54 -1.28 -7.21
C LEU A 133 -0.46 -0.91 -6.20
N GLU A 134 -0.35 -1.63 -5.09
CA GLU A 134 0.48 -1.22 -3.95
C GLU A 134 1.27 -2.37 -3.34
N ASP A 135 2.44 -2.07 -2.75
CA ASP A 135 3.30 -3.07 -2.11
C ASP A 135 3.94 -2.51 -0.80
N PRO A 136 3.23 -2.63 0.32
CA PRO A 136 1.82 -3.02 0.52
C PRO A 136 0.85 -1.82 0.43
N ILE A 137 -0.46 -2.09 0.61
CA ILE A 137 -1.46 -1.04 0.85
C ILE A 137 -1.16 -0.39 2.20
N GLU A 138 -0.85 0.91 2.19
CA GLU A 138 -0.55 1.67 3.41
C GLU A 138 -1.82 2.24 4.07
N ILE A 139 -2.77 2.69 3.27
CA ILE A 139 -4.03 3.30 3.72
C ILE A 139 -5.19 2.68 2.96
N VAL A 140 -6.15 2.12 3.68
CA VAL A 140 -7.38 1.58 3.05
C VAL A 140 -8.31 2.72 2.69
N LYS A 141 -8.77 2.73 1.45
CA LYS A 141 -9.67 3.73 0.91
C LYS A 141 -11.01 3.12 0.52
N GLU A 142 -12.10 3.71 0.98
CA GLU A 142 -13.44 3.39 0.46
C GLU A 142 -13.59 3.90 -0.98
N HIS A 143 -14.44 3.26 -1.74
CA HIS A 143 -14.70 3.61 -3.15
C HIS A 143 -13.48 3.54 -4.09
N CYS A 144 -12.48 2.73 -3.74
CA CYS A 144 -11.29 2.46 -4.52
C CYS A 144 -11.01 0.96 -4.52
N LEU A 145 -10.70 0.39 -5.68
CA LEU A 145 -10.22 -0.99 -5.77
C LEU A 145 -8.72 -1.00 -5.53
N GLN A 146 -8.29 -1.43 -4.36
CA GLN A 146 -6.88 -1.53 -4.00
C GLN A 146 -6.38 -2.98 -4.14
N ILE A 147 -5.30 -3.18 -4.88
CA ILE A 147 -4.69 -4.49 -5.11
C ILE A 147 -3.31 -4.48 -4.48
N GLU A 148 -3.10 -5.34 -3.49
CA GLU A 148 -1.81 -5.53 -2.86
C GLU A 148 -0.97 -6.54 -3.65
N MET A 149 0.28 -6.17 -3.91
CA MET A 149 1.23 -7.06 -4.59
C MET A 149 1.57 -8.26 -3.72
N ASN A 150 1.61 -9.44 -4.35
CA ASN A 150 2.00 -10.68 -3.69
C ASN A 150 2.70 -11.60 -4.71
N GLU A 151 4.01 -11.49 -4.79
CA GLU A 151 4.81 -12.27 -5.75
C GLU A 151 4.66 -13.79 -5.56
N SER A 152 4.44 -14.24 -4.33
CA SER A 152 4.25 -15.67 -4.04
C SER A 152 2.97 -16.25 -4.63
N LEU A 153 1.98 -15.39 -4.90
CA LEU A 153 0.72 -15.73 -5.57
C LEU A 153 0.71 -15.31 -7.05
N GLY A 154 1.82 -14.81 -7.58
CA GLY A 154 1.93 -14.31 -8.94
C GLY A 154 1.23 -12.96 -9.18
N ILE A 155 0.94 -12.23 -8.11
CA ILE A 155 0.35 -10.88 -8.17
C ILE A 155 1.49 -9.87 -8.21
N ASP A 156 1.96 -9.54 -9.39
CA ASP A 156 2.97 -8.52 -9.66
C ASP A 156 2.36 -7.30 -10.38
N TYR A 157 3.08 -6.18 -10.40
CA TYR A 157 2.61 -4.93 -10.99
C TYR A 157 2.23 -5.07 -12.47
N TYR A 158 3.05 -5.76 -13.26
CA TYR A 158 2.82 -5.88 -14.70
C TYR A 158 1.58 -6.71 -15.03
N ASN A 159 1.44 -7.87 -14.41
CA ASN A 159 0.30 -8.75 -14.63
C ASN A 159 -1.00 -8.16 -14.08
N SER A 160 -0.92 -7.55 -12.90
CA SER A 160 -2.06 -6.86 -12.28
C SER A 160 -2.52 -5.69 -13.14
N LEU A 161 -1.61 -4.85 -13.61
CA LEU A 161 -1.92 -3.72 -14.49
C LEU A 161 -2.63 -4.16 -15.78
N LYS A 162 -2.21 -5.29 -16.39
CA LYS A 162 -2.92 -5.88 -17.53
C LYS A 162 -4.33 -6.31 -17.21
N GLN A 163 -4.58 -6.83 -16.02
CA GLN A 163 -5.91 -7.31 -15.63
C GLN A 163 -6.84 -6.15 -15.33
N ILE A 164 -6.38 -5.13 -14.60
CA ILE A 164 -7.24 -4.00 -14.24
C ILE A 164 -7.72 -3.19 -15.44
N LEU A 165 -6.99 -3.20 -16.58
CA LEU A 165 -7.46 -2.60 -17.82
C LEU A 165 -8.78 -3.19 -18.35
N ARG A 166 -9.16 -4.39 -17.88
CA ARG A 166 -10.44 -5.03 -18.21
C ARG A 166 -11.57 -4.65 -17.24
N HIS A 167 -11.26 -3.87 -16.24
CA HIS A 167 -12.20 -3.35 -15.25
C HIS A 167 -12.61 -1.90 -15.54
N ASP A 168 -12.31 -1.39 -16.75
CA ASP A 168 -12.61 -0.02 -17.18
C ASP A 168 -12.21 1.03 -16.14
N PRO A 169 -10.92 1.09 -15.72
CA PRO A 169 -10.47 2.07 -14.76
C PRO A 169 -10.36 3.45 -15.43
N ASP A 170 -10.77 4.50 -14.72
CA ASP A 170 -10.51 5.89 -15.16
C ASP A 170 -9.17 6.38 -14.60
N VAL A 171 -8.84 5.94 -13.39
CA VAL A 171 -7.64 6.35 -12.66
C VAL A 171 -6.90 5.11 -12.15
N ILE A 172 -5.60 5.07 -12.39
CA ILE A 172 -4.72 3.97 -12.00
C ILE A 172 -3.57 4.54 -11.19
N MET A 173 -3.48 4.22 -9.90
CA MET A 173 -2.29 4.51 -9.09
C MET A 173 -1.37 3.28 -9.06
N ILE A 174 -0.11 3.47 -9.42
CA ILE A 174 0.93 2.45 -9.32
C ILE A 174 1.88 2.90 -8.21
N GLY A 175 1.92 2.14 -7.10
CA GLY A 175 2.70 2.50 -5.90
C GLY A 175 4.19 2.68 -6.20
N GLU A 176 4.75 1.86 -7.09
CA GLU A 176 6.11 2.04 -7.59
C GLU A 176 6.33 1.35 -8.94
N ILE A 177 7.33 1.83 -9.67
CA ILE A 177 7.75 1.25 -10.95
C ILE A 177 9.19 0.75 -10.78
N ARG A 178 9.37 -0.58 -10.74
CA ARG A 178 10.67 -1.24 -10.53
C ARG A 178 11.32 -1.71 -11.83
N ASP A 179 10.55 -1.86 -12.89
CA ASP A 179 11.02 -2.48 -14.13
C ASP A 179 10.49 -1.77 -15.38
N GLU A 180 11.19 -2.01 -16.48
CA GLU A 180 10.88 -1.40 -17.80
C GLU A 180 9.53 -1.83 -18.36
N LYS A 181 9.07 -3.07 -18.08
CA LYS A 181 7.81 -3.59 -18.62
C LYS A 181 6.63 -2.87 -17.97
N THR A 182 6.67 -2.70 -16.65
CA THR A 182 5.67 -1.93 -15.90
C THR A 182 5.67 -0.48 -16.34
N ALA A 183 6.85 0.15 -16.53
CA ALA A 183 6.97 1.51 -17.00
C ALA A 183 6.33 1.71 -18.39
N LYS A 184 6.65 0.84 -19.34
CA LYS A 184 6.07 0.90 -20.70
C LYS A 184 4.55 0.72 -20.67
N LEU A 185 4.03 -0.17 -19.84
CA LEU A 185 2.60 -0.40 -19.73
C LEU A 185 1.89 0.79 -19.09
N ALA A 186 2.47 1.41 -18.06
CA ALA A 186 1.95 2.64 -17.45
C ALA A 186 1.83 3.78 -18.46
N ILE A 187 2.87 3.99 -19.27
CA ILE A 187 2.84 4.97 -20.38
C ILE A 187 1.73 4.63 -21.38
N THR A 188 1.60 3.34 -21.74
CA THR A 188 0.55 2.91 -22.67
C THR A 188 -0.84 3.19 -22.10
N CYS A 189 -1.09 2.92 -20.83
CA CYS A 189 -2.35 3.24 -20.16
C CYS A 189 -2.65 4.75 -20.23
N ALA A 190 -1.67 5.58 -19.93
CA ALA A 190 -1.82 7.03 -20.02
C ALA A 190 -2.16 7.52 -21.45
N LEU A 191 -1.52 6.92 -22.46
CA LEU A 191 -1.77 7.24 -23.87
C LEU A 191 -3.13 6.73 -24.38
N THR A 192 -3.69 5.72 -23.73
CA THR A 192 -4.97 5.11 -24.11
C THR A 192 -6.17 5.62 -23.33
N GLY A 193 -6.03 6.71 -22.61
CA GLY A 193 -7.18 7.43 -22.03
C GLY A 193 -7.33 7.30 -20.52
N HIS A 194 -6.34 6.75 -19.81
CA HIS A 194 -6.38 6.61 -18.35
C HIS A 194 -5.51 7.69 -17.68
N LEU A 195 -5.92 8.17 -16.52
CA LEU A 195 -5.07 8.96 -15.64
C LEU A 195 -4.21 7.99 -14.79
N VAL A 196 -2.88 8.04 -14.95
CA VAL A 196 -1.93 7.13 -14.31
C VAL A 196 -0.97 7.90 -13.42
#